data_9ad54947b5a0a2c6654c15eebeefa731
#
_entry.id   9ad54947b5a0a2c6654c15eebeefa731
#
_cell.length_a   1.000
_cell.length_b   1.000
_cell.length_c   1.000
_cell.angle_alpha   90.00
_cell.angle_beta   90.00
_cell.angle_gamma   90.00
#
_symmetry.space_group_name_H-M   'P 1'
#
loop_
_entity.id
_entity.type
_entity.pdbx_description
1 polymer ?
#
loop_
_entity_poly.entity_id
_entity_poly.type
_entity_poly.pdbx_seq_one_letter_code
_entity_poly.pdbx_strand_id
1 'polypeptide(L)'
;IMTPPDASNRVLFSAEQLQNTLYKAGYQVMMQQGDTTFSDPEIKTILLTEVNDTTLKKEGFHITTTGNLTRVSGRDGSGVIYGCRELIDRVNDSEGKLNFPEELKDGPEMVLRGACVGLQKMTYLPGHGVYEYPYTPESFPWFYDKEQWIKYLDMLVANRMNSLYLWNGHPFASLVKLEDYPFALEVDEETFKKNEEMFSFLTEEADKRGIFVIQMFYNIILSKPFAEHYGLKTQDRNRPITPLIA
;
A
#
# COMPACT_ATOMS: atom_id res chain seq x y z
N ILE A 1 -22.14 5.39 10.09
CA ILE A 1 -21.34 4.21 9.71
C ILE A 1 -21.06 3.41 10.96
N MET A 2 -21.28 2.11 10.91
CA MET A 2 -21.07 1.21 12.05
C MET A 2 -20.01 0.16 11.70
N THR A 3 -19.14 -0.13 12.67
CA THR A 3 -18.11 -1.17 12.58
C THR A 3 -18.13 -2.04 13.83
N PRO A 4 -17.74 -3.33 13.77
CA PRO A 4 -17.60 -4.18 14.94
C PRO A 4 -16.60 -3.63 15.97
N PRO A 5 -16.68 -4.03 17.25
CA PRO A 5 -15.76 -3.57 18.28
C PRO A 5 -14.30 -3.99 18.05
N ASP A 6 -14.11 -5.09 17.34
CA ASP A 6 -12.83 -5.70 16.97
C ASP A 6 -12.47 -5.47 15.47
N ALA A 7 -13.04 -4.43 14.87
CA ALA A 7 -12.79 -4.09 13.48
C ALA A 7 -11.28 -3.93 13.19
N SER A 8 -10.82 -4.57 12.11
CA SER A 8 -9.42 -4.45 11.67
C SER A 8 -9.08 -3.04 11.21
N ASN A 9 -7.79 -2.70 11.17
CA ASN A 9 -7.32 -1.41 10.66
C ASN A 9 -7.82 -1.14 9.22
N ARG A 10 -8.01 -2.17 8.41
CA ARG A 10 -8.54 -2.06 7.04
C ARG A 10 -10.01 -1.65 7.03
N VAL A 11 -10.81 -2.20 7.95
CA VAL A 11 -12.22 -1.82 8.12
C VAL A 11 -12.33 -0.39 8.62
N LEU A 12 -11.51 0.00 9.60
CA LEU A 12 -11.49 1.37 10.12
C LEU A 12 -11.05 2.38 9.05
N PHE A 13 -10.01 2.08 8.30
CA PHE A 13 -9.59 2.88 7.14
C PHE A 13 -10.72 3.06 6.13
N SER A 14 -11.44 1.97 5.81
CA SER A 14 -12.57 2.01 4.88
C SER A 14 -13.69 2.93 5.37
N ALA A 15 -13.99 2.85 6.66
CA ALA A 15 -15.00 3.68 7.30
C ALA A 15 -14.65 5.17 7.24
N GLU A 16 -13.38 5.51 7.50
CA GLU A 16 -12.87 6.89 7.39
C GLU A 16 -12.94 7.43 5.96
N GLN A 17 -12.55 6.63 4.96
CA GLN A 17 -12.62 7.04 3.55
C GLN A 17 -14.07 7.31 3.12
N LEU A 18 -14.98 6.43 3.52
CA LEU A 18 -16.41 6.58 3.23
C LEU A 18 -16.98 7.78 3.96
N GLN A 19 -16.66 7.99 5.25
CA GLN A 19 -17.06 9.16 6.02
C GLN A 19 -16.63 10.47 5.34
N ASN A 20 -15.36 10.56 4.93
CA ASN A 20 -14.80 11.72 4.26
C ASN A 20 -15.54 12.04 2.95
N THR A 21 -15.89 10.99 2.18
CA THR A 21 -16.64 11.15 0.94
C THR A 21 -18.05 11.67 1.20
N LEU A 22 -18.74 11.11 2.19
CA LEU A 22 -20.09 11.53 2.56
C LEU A 22 -20.12 12.95 3.12
N TYR A 23 -19.12 13.36 3.91
CA TYR A 23 -18.99 14.75 4.35
C TYR A 23 -18.83 15.72 3.19
N LYS A 24 -17.99 15.38 2.21
CA LYS A 24 -17.81 16.20 1.00
C LYS A 24 -19.10 16.31 0.18
N ALA A 25 -19.93 15.26 0.22
CA ALA A 25 -21.25 15.25 -0.40
C ALA A 25 -22.35 15.98 0.42
N GLY A 26 -22.01 16.56 1.60
CA GLY A 26 -22.92 17.36 2.42
C GLY A 26 -23.69 16.58 3.49
N TYR A 27 -23.37 15.31 3.74
CA TYR A 27 -24.02 14.53 4.79
C TYR A 27 -23.39 14.75 6.16
N GLN A 28 -24.22 14.73 7.20
CA GLN A 28 -23.75 14.56 8.57
C GLN A 28 -23.54 13.08 8.85
N VAL A 29 -22.34 12.69 9.25
CA VAL A 29 -21.95 11.27 9.39
C VAL A 29 -21.48 11.01 10.81
N MET A 30 -22.15 10.11 11.50
CA MET A 30 -21.69 9.55 12.77
C MET A 30 -20.93 8.25 12.52
N MET A 31 -19.82 8.07 13.22
CA MET A 31 -19.06 6.83 13.28
C MET A 31 -19.33 6.14 14.61
N GLN A 32 -19.66 4.86 14.57
CA GLN A 32 -19.89 4.05 15.77
C GLN A 32 -19.12 2.74 15.62
N GLN A 33 -18.22 2.51 16.57
CA GLN A 33 -17.56 1.21 16.73
C GLN A 33 -18.16 0.51 17.95
N GLY A 34 -18.66 -0.70 17.77
CA GLY A 34 -19.28 -1.45 18.89
C GLY A 34 -20.37 -2.39 18.42
N ASP A 35 -21.46 -2.48 19.19
CA ASP A 35 -22.62 -3.31 18.85
C ASP A 35 -23.19 -2.84 17.51
N THR A 36 -23.30 -3.78 16.57
CA THR A 36 -23.80 -3.54 15.21
C THR A 36 -25.30 -3.82 15.10
N THR A 37 -26.04 -3.87 16.20
CA THR A 37 -27.50 -3.94 16.17
C THR A 37 -28.05 -2.63 15.67
N PHE A 38 -28.72 -2.72 14.51
CA PHE A 38 -29.40 -1.58 13.92
C PHE A 38 -30.67 -1.24 14.70
N SER A 39 -30.76 -0.02 15.22
CA SER A 39 -31.82 0.36 16.16
C SER A 39 -32.77 1.45 15.68
N ASP A 40 -32.38 2.25 14.69
CA ASP A 40 -33.20 3.38 14.22
C ASP A 40 -33.51 3.28 12.71
N PRO A 41 -34.76 2.94 12.35
CA PRO A 41 -35.15 2.81 10.95
C PRO A 41 -35.20 4.15 10.18
N GLU A 42 -35.17 5.29 10.85
CA GLU A 42 -35.17 6.61 10.21
C GLU A 42 -33.76 7.06 9.77
N ILE A 43 -32.72 6.47 10.37
CA ILE A 43 -31.33 6.82 10.07
C ILE A 43 -30.77 5.89 9.01
N LYS A 44 -30.23 6.47 7.92
CA LYS A 44 -29.47 5.68 6.95
C LYS A 44 -28.21 5.15 7.59
N THR A 45 -28.08 3.83 7.64
CA THR A 45 -26.97 3.13 8.30
C THR A 45 -26.16 2.34 7.28
N ILE A 46 -24.84 2.47 7.36
CA ILE A 46 -23.89 1.64 6.59
C ILE A 46 -23.11 0.80 7.59
N LEU A 47 -23.26 -0.52 7.51
CA LEU A 47 -22.59 -1.49 8.36
C LEU A 47 -21.45 -2.14 7.60
N LEU A 48 -20.24 -2.06 8.14
CA LEU A 48 -19.01 -2.64 7.57
C LEU A 48 -18.59 -3.84 8.40
N THR A 49 -18.47 -5.01 7.79
CA THR A 49 -18.10 -6.25 8.50
C THR A 49 -17.21 -7.15 7.67
N GLU A 50 -16.29 -7.84 8.33
CA GLU A 50 -15.62 -9.01 7.76
C GLU A 50 -16.47 -10.26 8.03
N VAL A 51 -16.59 -11.15 7.05
CA VAL A 51 -17.38 -12.36 7.15
C VAL A 51 -16.60 -13.58 6.68
N ASN A 52 -16.76 -14.70 7.36
CA ASN A 52 -16.14 -15.96 6.93
C ASN A 52 -17.02 -16.67 5.88
N ASP A 53 -17.27 -15.97 4.77
CA ASP A 53 -18.04 -16.50 3.64
C ASP A 53 -17.09 -17.04 2.55
N THR A 54 -16.97 -18.35 2.46
CA THR A 54 -16.10 -19.02 1.47
C THR A 54 -16.68 -18.99 0.04
N THR A 55 -17.91 -18.53 -0.15
CA THR A 55 -18.48 -18.31 -1.49
C THR A 55 -17.96 -17.03 -2.14
N LEU A 56 -17.45 -16.08 -1.33
CA LEU A 56 -16.73 -14.91 -1.82
C LEU A 56 -15.28 -15.26 -2.13
N LYS A 57 -14.73 -14.69 -3.20
CA LYS A 57 -13.30 -14.74 -3.48
C LYS A 57 -12.52 -14.03 -2.36
N LYS A 58 -11.25 -14.34 -2.18
CA LYS A 58 -10.35 -13.54 -1.37
C LYS A 58 -10.38 -12.09 -1.86
N GLU A 59 -10.43 -11.11 -0.94
CA GLU A 59 -10.65 -9.69 -1.26
C GLU A 59 -12.01 -9.38 -1.91
N GLY A 60 -12.91 -10.35 -1.97
CA GLY A 60 -14.27 -10.16 -2.48
C GLY A 60 -15.20 -9.57 -1.43
N PHE A 61 -16.29 -8.99 -1.89
CA PHE A 61 -17.30 -8.35 -1.05
C PHE A 61 -18.71 -8.62 -1.52
N HIS A 62 -19.66 -8.44 -0.61
CA HIS A 62 -21.08 -8.46 -0.86
C HIS A 62 -21.72 -7.22 -0.25
N ILE A 63 -22.40 -6.42 -1.05
CA ILE A 63 -23.21 -5.29 -0.63
C ILE A 63 -24.68 -5.68 -0.71
N THR A 64 -25.44 -5.37 0.34
CA THR A 64 -26.91 -5.49 0.34
C THR A 64 -27.52 -4.24 0.94
N THR A 65 -28.58 -3.72 0.33
CA THR A 65 -29.34 -2.59 0.85
C THR A 65 -30.81 -2.97 1.03
N THR A 66 -31.32 -2.82 2.25
CA THR A 66 -32.72 -3.03 2.59
C THR A 66 -33.23 -1.84 3.39
N GLY A 67 -34.14 -1.07 2.82
CA GLY A 67 -34.60 0.19 3.42
C GLY A 67 -33.45 1.17 3.66
N ASN A 68 -33.27 1.58 4.90
CA ASN A 68 -32.20 2.51 5.30
C ASN A 68 -30.90 1.80 5.73
N LEU A 69 -30.81 0.49 5.64
CA LEU A 69 -29.62 -0.28 6.02
C LEU A 69 -28.88 -0.79 4.80
N THR A 70 -27.64 -0.35 4.62
CA THR A 70 -26.67 -0.89 3.66
C THR A 70 -25.62 -1.70 4.42
N ARG A 71 -25.40 -2.94 4.04
CA ARG A 71 -24.34 -3.79 4.58
C ARG A 71 -23.23 -3.96 3.55
N VAL A 72 -22.00 -3.79 3.97
CA VAL A 72 -20.79 -4.14 3.21
C VAL A 72 -20.11 -5.28 3.94
N SER A 73 -20.21 -6.48 3.39
CA SER A 73 -19.62 -7.69 3.95
C SER A 73 -18.43 -8.09 3.09
N GLY A 74 -17.21 -7.90 3.60
CA GLY A 74 -15.99 -8.36 2.94
C GLY A 74 -15.60 -9.76 3.42
N ARG A 75 -15.09 -10.62 2.55
CA ARG A 75 -14.51 -11.90 2.97
C ARG A 75 -13.32 -11.71 3.92
N ASP A 76 -12.64 -10.59 3.78
CA ASP A 76 -11.53 -10.09 4.62
C ASP A 76 -11.55 -8.57 4.63
N GLY A 77 -10.65 -7.94 5.37
CA GLY A 77 -10.58 -6.47 5.47
C GLY A 77 -10.37 -5.79 4.11
N SER A 78 -9.66 -6.42 3.17
CA SER A 78 -9.49 -5.88 1.81
C SER A 78 -10.81 -5.94 1.02
N GLY A 79 -11.62 -6.98 1.21
CA GLY A 79 -12.96 -7.03 0.65
C GLY A 79 -13.86 -5.91 1.16
N VAL A 80 -13.75 -5.53 2.45
CA VAL A 80 -14.46 -4.35 2.99
C VAL A 80 -13.96 -3.06 2.34
N ILE A 81 -12.63 -2.91 2.13
CA ILE A 81 -12.07 -1.75 1.41
C ILE A 81 -12.72 -1.62 0.04
N TYR A 82 -12.75 -2.69 -0.75
CA TYR A 82 -13.28 -2.63 -2.12
C TYR A 82 -14.80 -2.46 -2.16
N GLY A 83 -15.52 -3.03 -1.21
CA GLY A 83 -16.96 -2.77 -1.07
C GLY A 83 -17.27 -1.31 -0.71
N CYS A 84 -16.51 -0.72 0.22
CA CYS A 84 -16.60 0.71 0.52
C CYS A 84 -16.19 1.57 -0.67
N ARG A 85 -15.16 1.18 -1.41
CA ARG A 85 -14.76 1.88 -2.64
C ARG A 85 -15.89 1.91 -3.66
N GLU A 86 -16.62 0.82 -3.83
CA GLU A 86 -17.81 0.77 -4.69
C GLU A 86 -18.87 1.81 -4.26
N LEU A 87 -19.15 1.91 -2.95
CA LEU A 87 -20.07 2.93 -2.45
C LEU A 87 -19.56 4.36 -2.68
N ILE A 88 -18.27 4.59 -2.48
CA ILE A 88 -17.61 5.88 -2.72
C ILE A 88 -17.74 6.29 -4.19
N ASP A 89 -17.45 5.37 -5.11
CA ASP A 89 -17.55 5.63 -6.55
C ASP A 89 -18.98 6.00 -6.94
N ARG A 90 -19.98 5.26 -6.42
CA ARG A 90 -21.40 5.58 -6.67
C ARG A 90 -21.83 6.92 -6.13
N VAL A 91 -21.35 7.33 -4.95
CA VAL A 91 -21.61 8.67 -4.40
C VAL A 91 -21.02 9.75 -5.30
N ASN A 92 -19.79 9.56 -5.76
CA ASN A 92 -19.12 10.51 -6.65
C ASN A 92 -19.80 10.61 -8.02
N ASP A 93 -20.15 9.47 -8.62
CA ASP A 93 -20.79 9.40 -9.95
C ASP A 93 -22.23 9.91 -9.95
N SER A 94 -22.91 9.88 -8.80
CA SER A 94 -24.30 10.34 -8.64
C SER A 94 -24.43 11.77 -8.09
N GLU A 95 -23.37 12.59 -8.18
CA GLU A 95 -23.37 13.95 -7.64
C GLU A 95 -23.69 14.01 -6.14
N GLY A 96 -23.19 13.06 -5.38
CA GLY A 96 -23.37 12.99 -3.94
C GLY A 96 -24.60 12.21 -3.48
N LYS A 97 -25.44 11.66 -4.36
CA LYS A 97 -26.62 10.88 -3.95
C LYS A 97 -26.25 9.49 -3.45
N LEU A 98 -26.96 9.00 -2.42
CA LEU A 98 -26.79 7.65 -1.89
C LEU A 98 -27.58 6.62 -2.74
N ASN A 99 -27.07 6.35 -3.94
CA ASN A 99 -27.65 5.37 -4.86
C ASN A 99 -26.92 4.03 -4.71
N PHE A 100 -27.15 3.36 -3.57
CA PHE A 100 -26.51 2.08 -3.27
C PHE A 100 -27.27 0.90 -3.89
N PRO A 101 -26.56 -0.18 -4.30
CA PRO A 101 -27.22 -1.33 -4.92
C PRO A 101 -28.06 -2.10 -3.92
N GLU A 102 -29.20 -2.67 -4.36
CA GLU A 102 -29.99 -3.60 -3.55
C GLU A 102 -29.17 -4.84 -3.24
N GLU A 103 -28.48 -5.39 -4.23
CA GLU A 103 -27.52 -6.49 -4.07
C GLU A 103 -26.38 -6.35 -5.09
N LEU A 104 -25.14 -6.53 -4.62
CA LEU A 104 -23.95 -6.61 -5.46
C LEU A 104 -22.90 -7.52 -4.83
N LYS A 105 -22.43 -8.52 -5.59
CA LYS A 105 -21.28 -9.34 -5.24
C LYS A 105 -20.19 -9.12 -6.27
N ASP A 106 -18.96 -8.86 -5.80
CA ASP A 106 -17.80 -8.71 -6.66
C ASP A 106 -16.52 -9.19 -5.97
N GLY A 107 -15.47 -9.41 -6.75
CA GLY A 107 -14.16 -9.80 -6.23
C GLY A 107 -13.13 -9.89 -7.37
N PRO A 108 -11.85 -9.80 -7.03
CA PRO A 108 -10.79 -9.70 -8.03
C PRO A 108 -10.62 -11.00 -8.83
N GLU A 109 -10.31 -10.86 -10.12
CA GLU A 109 -9.89 -11.97 -10.97
C GLU A 109 -8.39 -12.26 -10.86
N MET A 110 -7.56 -11.22 -10.61
CA MET A 110 -6.11 -11.35 -10.43
C MET A 110 -5.73 -11.23 -8.96
N VAL A 111 -4.84 -12.11 -8.50
CA VAL A 111 -4.38 -12.14 -7.10
C VAL A 111 -3.54 -10.91 -6.77
N LEU A 112 -2.64 -10.50 -7.66
CA LEU A 112 -1.80 -9.31 -7.50
C LEU A 112 -2.12 -8.31 -8.60
N ARG A 113 -2.37 -7.06 -8.19
CA ARG A 113 -2.70 -5.92 -9.04
C ARG A 113 -1.95 -4.72 -8.50
N GLY A 114 -1.01 -4.18 -9.25
CA GLY A 114 -0.21 -3.10 -8.71
C GLY A 114 0.70 -2.41 -9.70
N ALA A 115 1.50 -1.52 -9.15
CA ALA A 115 2.46 -0.73 -9.90
C ALA A 115 3.88 -1.00 -9.40
N CYS A 116 4.84 -0.82 -10.30
CA CYS A 116 6.26 -0.88 -9.98
C CYS A 116 6.84 0.54 -9.89
N VAL A 117 7.50 0.85 -8.79
CA VAL A 117 8.23 2.10 -8.58
C VAL A 117 9.71 1.81 -8.57
N GLY A 118 10.44 2.32 -9.55
CA GLY A 118 11.89 2.18 -9.63
C GLY A 118 12.58 3.18 -8.70
N LEU A 119 13.29 2.67 -7.71
CA LEU A 119 14.21 3.43 -6.86
C LEU A 119 15.62 3.36 -7.48
N GLN A 120 15.71 3.88 -8.70
CA GLN A 120 16.94 3.93 -9.48
C GLN A 120 17.19 5.35 -9.96
N LYS A 121 18.42 5.81 -9.82
CA LYS A 121 18.84 7.08 -10.41
C LYS A 121 19.41 6.81 -11.80
N MET A 122 18.59 6.94 -12.81
CA MET A 122 18.99 6.74 -14.19
C MET A 122 19.57 8.02 -14.77
N THR A 123 20.87 8.08 -14.88
CA THR A 123 21.53 9.07 -15.71
C THR A 123 21.79 8.42 -17.07
N TYR A 124 20.81 8.45 -17.96
CA TYR A 124 21.01 8.03 -19.35
C TYR A 124 21.84 9.10 -20.07
N LEU A 125 23.15 9.00 -19.92
CA LEU A 125 24.06 9.66 -20.82
C LEU A 125 24.65 8.60 -21.75
N PRO A 126 24.77 8.84 -23.05
CA PRO A 126 25.42 7.91 -23.95
C PRO A 126 26.78 7.47 -23.40
N GLY A 127 27.01 6.16 -23.28
CA GLY A 127 28.25 5.58 -22.75
C GLY A 127 28.34 5.45 -21.23
N HIS A 128 27.29 5.78 -20.47
CA HIS A 128 27.23 5.57 -19.03
C HIS A 128 26.31 4.42 -18.64
N GLY A 129 26.78 3.53 -17.77
CA GLY A 129 25.97 2.46 -17.20
C GLY A 129 25.02 2.95 -16.11
N VAL A 130 24.02 2.13 -15.79
CA VAL A 130 23.15 2.32 -14.63
C VAL A 130 23.97 2.10 -13.35
N TYR A 131 23.95 3.06 -12.45
CA TYR A 131 24.51 2.91 -11.10
C TYR A 131 23.37 2.79 -10.10
N GLU A 132 23.42 1.75 -9.28
CA GLU A 132 22.47 1.56 -8.18
C GLU A 132 22.94 2.38 -6.98
N TYR A 133 22.13 3.37 -6.64
CA TYR A 133 22.42 4.25 -5.50
C TYR A 133 21.80 3.67 -4.23
N PRO A 134 22.47 3.83 -3.06
CA PRO A 134 21.86 3.51 -1.79
C PRO A 134 20.66 4.43 -1.51
N TYR A 135 19.74 3.97 -0.66
CA TYR A 135 18.64 4.80 -0.19
C TYR A 135 19.18 5.90 0.74
N THR A 136 19.26 7.11 0.25
CA THR A 136 19.61 8.30 1.00
C THR A 136 18.70 9.46 0.63
N PRO A 137 18.49 10.46 1.53
CA PRO A 137 17.71 11.65 1.21
C PRO A 137 18.24 12.42 0.00
N GLU A 138 19.55 12.37 -0.27
CA GLU A 138 20.17 13.03 -1.42
C GLU A 138 19.91 12.27 -2.72
N SER A 139 19.93 10.93 -2.68
CA SER A 139 19.72 10.09 -3.85
C SER A 139 18.25 10.04 -4.24
N PHE A 140 17.35 9.88 -3.26
CA PHE A 140 15.92 9.72 -3.47
C PHE A 140 15.10 10.58 -2.50
N PRO A 141 15.14 11.93 -2.59
CA PRO A 141 14.43 12.81 -1.65
C PRO A 141 12.93 12.53 -1.58
N TRP A 142 12.29 12.19 -2.70
CA TRP A 142 10.87 11.86 -2.75
C TRP A 142 10.50 10.58 -1.98
N PHE A 143 11.45 9.67 -1.78
CA PHE A 143 11.21 8.44 -1.02
C PHE A 143 10.90 8.74 0.46
N TYR A 144 11.40 9.84 0.99
CA TYR A 144 11.20 10.29 2.37
C TYR A 144 9.99 11.21 2.54
N ASP A 145 9.24 11.48 1.48
CA ASP A 145 8.01 12.27 1.52
C ASP A 145 6.81 11.38 1.88
N LYS A 146 6.49 11.38 3.19
CA LYS A 146 5.38 10.58 3.74
C LYS A 146 4.02 10.97 3.15
N GLU A 147 3.78 12.26 2.90
CA GLU A 147 2.52 12.71 2.30
C GLU A 147 2.36 12.22 0.86
N GLN A 148 3.43 12.25 0.09
CA GLN A 148 3.41 11.73 -1.28
C GLN A 148 3.12 10.23 -1.30
N TRP A 149 3.69 9.45 -0.38
CA TRP A 149 3.39 8.04 -0.25
C TRP A 149 1.93 7.78 0.12
N ILE A 150 1.35 8.52 1.07
CA ILE A 150 -0.07 8.41 1.41
C ILE A 150 -0.94 8.66 0.17
N LYS A 151 -0.71 9.75 -0.56
CA LYS A 151 -1.45 10.06 -1.79
C LYS A 151 -1.32 8.97 -2.85
N TYR A 152 -0.12 8.42 -2.99
CA TYR A 152 0.14 7.34 -3.94
C TYR A 152 -0.57 6.03 -3.56
N LEU A 153 -0.49 5.62 -2.28
CA LEU A 153 -1.19 4.45 -1.78
C LEU A 153 -2.72 4.61 -1.88
N ASP A 154 -3.25 5.80 -1.58
CA ASP A 154 -4.67 6.11 -1.75
C ASP A 154 -5.10 5.99 -3.23
N MET A 155 -4.26 6.45 -4.15
CA MET A 155 -4.49 6.28 -5.58
C MET A 155 -4.49 4.80 -5.99
N LEU A 156 -3.59 3.98 -5.46
CA LEU A 156 -3.58 2.53 -5.71
C LEU A 156 -4.89 1.89 -5.26
N VAL A 157 -5.33 2.16 -4.03
CA VAL A 157 -6.61 1.65 -3.50
C VAL A 157 -7.80 2.13 -4.33
N ALA A 158 -7.81 3.41 -4.70
CA ALA A 158 -8.87 3.97 -5.53
C ALA A 158 -9.02 3.25 -6.88
N ASN A 159 -7.92 2.68 -7.39
CA ASN A 159 -7.91 1.85 -8.59
C ASN A 159 -7.95 0.34 -8.30
N ARG A 160 -8.33 -0.05 -7.08
CA ARG A 160 -8.46 -1.45 -6.63
C ARG A 160 -7.16 -2.26 -6.78
N MET A 161 -6.00 -1.59 -6.69
CA MET A 161 -4.69 -2.21 -6.68
C MET A 161 -4.32 -2.64 -5.25
N ASN A 162 -3.65 -3.79 -5.13
CA ASN A 162 -3.27 -4.39 -3.85
C ASN A 162 -1.78 -4.66 -3.73
N SER A 163 -0.95 -4.16 -4.63
CA SER A 163 0.49 -4.40 -4.57
C SER A 163 1.30 -3.21 -5.05
N LEU A 164 2.37 -2.93 -4.32
CA LEU A 164 3.40 -1.95 -4.63
C LEU A 164 4.74 -2.68 -4.75
N TYR A 165 5.30 -2.68 -5.94
CA TYR A 165 6.64 -3.21 -6.18
C TYR A 165 7.64 -2.07 -6.08
N LEU A 166 8.58 -2.18 -5.15
CA LEU A 166 9.73 -1.30 -5.05
C LEU A 166 10.92 -1.99 -5.71
N TRP A 167 11.46 -1.37 -6.72
CA TRP A 167 12.59 -1.92 -7.45
C TRP A 167 13.86 -1.10 -7.24
N ASN A 168 14.85 -1.72 -6.59
CA ASN A 168 16.21 -1.22 -6.49
C ASN A 168 17.16 -2.40 -6.70
N GLY A 169 18.27 -2.16 -7.40
CA GLY A 169 19.21 -3.25 -7.71
C GLY A 169 19.86 -3.86 -6.49
N HIS A 170 20.09 -3.08 -5.43
CA HIS A 170 20.75 -3.54 -4.22
C HIS A 170 20.21 -2.89 -2.94
N PRO A 171 18.96 -3.18 -2.54
CA PRO A 171 18.34 -2.53 -1.39
C PRO A 171 19.01 -2.88 -0.06
N PHE A 172 19.59 -4.07 0.05
CA PHE A 172 20.14 -4.59 1.32
C PHE A 172 21.28 -3.75 1.87
N ALA A 173 22.09 -3.14 1.00
CA ALA A 173 23.17 -2.23 1.41
C ALA A 173 22.69 -1.00 2.19
N SER A 174 21.42 -0.68 2.14
CA SER A 174 20.81 0.49 2.80
C SER A 174 19.77 0.14 3.85
N LEU A 175 19.34 -1.13 3.91
CA LEU A 175 18.16 -1.57 4.68
C LEU A 175 18.43 -2.73 5.64
N VAL A 176 19.56 -3.43 5.49
CA VAL A 176 19.87 -4.61 6.30
C VAL A 176 21.28 -4.53 6.84
N LYS A 177 21.42 -4.71 8.15
CA LYS A 177 22.71 -4.92 8.80
C LYS A 177 23.01 -6.41 8.83
N LEU A 178 24.11 -6.79 8.20
CA LEU A 178 24.60 -8.18 8.24
C LEU A 178 25.61 -8.29 9.37
N GLU A 179 25.33 -9.12 10.38
CA GLU A 179 26.19 -9.29 11.56
C GLU A 179 27.62 -9.71 11.20
N ASP A 180 27.75 -10.67 10.25
CA ASP A 180 29.03 -11.16 9.78
C ASP A 180 29.74 -10.22 8.80
N TYR A 181 29.03 -9.24 8.24
CA TYR A 181 29.53 -8.33 7.21
C TYR A 181 29.13 -6.87 7.47
N PRO A 182 29.46 -6.30 8.63
CA PRO A 182 29.01 -4.94 9.01
C PRO A 182 29.49 -3.86 8.04
N PHE A 183 30.60 -4.10 7.37
CA PHE A 183 31.17 -3.22 6.33
C PHE A 183 30.39 -3.25 5.01
N ALA A 184 29.43 -4.15 4.83
CA ALA A 184 28.61 -4.20 3.60
C ALA A 184 27.56 -3.09 3.50
N LEU A 185 27.31 -2.35 4.59
CA LEU A 185 26.39 -1.23 4.62
C LEU A 185 26.95 -0.02 3.86
N GLU A 186 26.16 0.56 2.97
CA GLU A 186 26.56 1.73 2.14
C GLU A 186 26.09 3.08 2.70
N VAL A 187 25.38 3.06 3.81
CA VAL A 187 24.83 4.26 4.47
C VAL A 187 25.36 4.39 5.90
N ASP A 188 25.39 5.59 6.43
CA ASP A 188 25.70 5.82 7.82
C ASP A 188 24.53 5.43 8.75
N GLU A 189 24.79 5.41 10.05
CA GLU A 189 23.82 4.99 11.05
C GLU A 189 22.57 5.88 11.10
N GLU A 190 22.71 7.18 10.85
CA GLU A 190 21.59 8.11 10.83
C GLU A 190 20.68 7.83 9.62
N THR A 191 21.26 7.67 8.45
CA THR A 191 20.53 7.33 7.23
C THR A 191 19.89 5.95 7.34
N PHE A 192 20.57 4.97 7.93
CA PHE A 192 20.02 3.66 8.16
C PHE A 192 18.72 3.72 9.00
N LYS A 193 18.74 4.45 10.11
CA LYS A 193 17.55 4.65 10.95
C LYS A 193 16.40 5.34 10.20
N LYS A 194 16.72 6.37 9.41
CA LYS A 194 15.70 7.02 8.55
C LYS A 194 15.08 6.02 7.56
N ASN A 195 15.87 5.11 7.03
CA ASN A 195 15.38 4.07 6.13
C ASN A 195 14.47 3.08 6.86
N GLU A 196 14.85 2.62 8.05
CA GLU A 196 13.99 1.77 8.88
C GLU A 196 12.64 2.44 9.18
N GLU A 197 12.66 3.71 9.60
CA GLU A 197 11.45 4.49 9.88
C GLU A 197 10.57 4.64 8.64
N MET A 198 11.16 4.88 7.48
CA MET A 198 10.41 5.03 6.24
C MET A 198 9.79 3.71 5.76
N PHE A 199 10.52 2.60 5.85
CA PHE A 199 9.96 1.30 5.48
C PHE A 199 8.89 0.85 6.46
N SER A 200 9.05 1.07 7.76
CA SER A 200 8.00 0.81 8.77
C SER A 200 6.75 1.62 8.45
N PHE A 201 6.90 2.93 8.27
CA PHE A 201 5.79 3.81 7.88
C PHE A 201 5.10 3.32 6.60
N LEU A 202 5.87 3.04 5.54
CA LEU A 202 5.32 2.63 4.24
C LEU A 202 4.57 1.30 4.34
N THR A 203 5.11 0.33 5.07
CA THR A 203 4.47 -0.98 5.24
C THR A 203 3.21 -0.90 6.11
N GLU A 204 3.21 -0.09 7.16
CA GLU A 204 2.04 0.15 8.00
C GLU A 204 0.91 0.83 7.22
N GLU A 205 1.22 1.90 6.49
CA GLU A 205 0.24 2.62 5.67
C GLU A 205 -0.28 1.77 4.50
N ALA A 206 0.58 0.93 3.92
CA ALA A 206 0.19 -0.02 2.89
C ALA A 206 -0.74 -1.12 3.47
N ASP A 207 -0.43 -1.67 4.66
CA ASP A 207 -1.27 -2.69 5.29
C ASP A 207 -2.67 -2.19 5.63
N LYS A 208 -2.81 -0.97 6.17
CA LYS A 208 -4.12 -0.33 6.40
C LYS A 208 -4.98 -0.28 5.13
N ARG A 209 -4.35 -0.24 3.97
CA ARG A 209 -4.95 -0.17 2.63
C ARG A 209 -5.05 -1.52 1.93
N GLY A 210 -4.63 -2.60 2.58
CA GLY A 210 -4.61 -3.92 1.97
C GLY A 210 -3.59 -4.08 0.83
N ILE A 211 -2.52 -3.28 0.83
CA ILE A 211 -1.48 -3.27 -0.19
C ILE A 211 -0.26 -4.05 0.29
N PHE A 212 0.18 -5.03 -0.49
CA PHE A 212 1.46 -5.71 -0.28
C PHE A 212 2.61 -4.84 -0.78
N VAL A 213 3.61 -4.61 0.05
CA VAL A 213 4.88 -4.01 -0.35
C VAL A 213 5.84 -5.13 -0.73
N ILE A 214 6.29 -5.14 -1.98
CA ILE A 214 7.14 -6.17 -2.55
C ILE A 214 8.46 -5.53 -2.95
N GLN A 215 9.53 -5.84 -2.23
CA GLN A 215 10.87 -5.39 -2.58
C GLN A 215 11.48 -6.29 -3.63
N MET A 216 11.72 -5.74 -4.81
CA MET A 216 12.42 -6.41 -5.91
C MET A 216 13.89 -5.97 -5.93
N PHE A 217 14.78 -6.89 -6.28
CA PHE A 217 16.22 -6.65 -6.34
C PHE A 217 16.92 -7.62 -7.31
N TYR A 218 18.12 -7.26 -7.70
CA TYR A 218 19.02 -8.20 -8.38
C TYR A 218 19.74 -9.06 -7.33
N ASN A 219 19.69 -10.36 -7.50
CA ASN A 219 20.17 -11.32 -6.50
C ASN A 219 21.69 -11.55 -6.48
N ILE A 220 22.46 -10.90 -7.36
CA ILE A 220 23.91 -11.13 -7.51
C ILE A 220 24.69 -9.80 -7.50
N ILE A 221 24.13 -8.76 -6.93
CA ILE A 221 24.83 -7.48 -6.77
C ILE A 221 25.36 -7.37 -5.34
N LEU A 222 26.63 -7.03 -5.23
CA LEU A 222 27.28 -6.73 -3.95
C LEU A 222 27.32 -5.24 -3.72
N SER A 223 27.30 -4.85 -2.45
CA SER A 223 27.55 -3.45 -2.07
C SER A 223 28.96 -3.03 -2.44
N LYS A 224 29.14 -1.74 -2.71
CA LYS A 224 30.46 -1.20 -3.03
C LYS A 224 31.47 -1.42 -1.88
N PRO A 225 31.15 -1.14 -0.60
CA PRO A 225 32.07 -1.41 0.50
C PRO A 225 32.46 -2.88 0.64
N PHE A 226 31.51 -3.80 0.36
CA PHE A 226 31.83 -5.23 0.37
C PHE A 226 32.85 -5.58 -0.72
N ALA A 227 32.63 -5.09 -1.94
CA ALA A 227 33.55 -5.32 -3.04
C ALA A 227 34.95 -4.74 -2.77
N GLU A 228 35.03 -3.54 -2.20
CA GLU A 228 36.28 -2.89 -1.83
C GLU A 228 37.04 -3.68 -0.75
N HIS A 229 36.34 -4.18 0.28
CA HIS A 229 36.92 -4.97 1.36
C HIS A 229 37.62 -6.23 0.83
N TYR A 230 37.06 -6.88 -0.17
CA TYR A 230 37.64 -8.11 -0.77
C TYR A 230 38.48 -7.84 -2.02
N GLY A 231 38.76 -6.58 -2.37
CA GLY A 231 39.53 -6.22 -3.57
C GLY A 231 38.86 -6.60 -4.87
N LEU A 232 37.53 -6.72 -4.88
CA LEU A 232 36.74 -7.05 -6.08
C LEU A 232 36.56 -5.81 -6.94
N LYS A 233 36.32 -6.02 -8.24
CA LYS A 233 36.01 -4.92 -9.13
C LYS A 233 34.66 -4.30 -8.76
N THR A 234 34.63 -3.00 -8.52
CA THR A 234 33.41 -2.24 -8.34
C THR A 234 32.78 -1.88 -9.68
N GLN A 235 31.51 -1.48 -9.66
CA GLN A 235 30.79 -1.06 -10.85
C GLN A 235 31.50 0.11 -11.51
N ASP A 236 31.85 -0.04 -12.78
CA ASP A 236 32.37 1.02 -13.61
C ASP A 236 31.21 1.75 -14.27
N ARG A 237 31.09 3.08 -14.06
CA ARG A 237 30.05 3.91 -14.70
C ARG A 237 30.07 3.84 -16.23
N ASN A 238 31.18 3.41 -16.82
CA ASN A 238 31.33 3.24 -18.25
C ASN A 238 30.98 1.84 -18.75
N ARG A 239 30.67 0.92 -17.85
CA ARG A 239 30.29 -0.45 -18.20
C ARG A 239 29.00 -0.84 -17.48
N PRO A 240 27.96 -1.25 -18.23
CA PRO A 240 26.66 -1.58 -17.62
C PRO A 240 26.66 -2.93 -16.87
N ILE A 241 27.82 -3.49 -16.57
CA ILE A 241 27.93 -4.80 -15.93
C ILE A 241 28.48 -4.61 -14.53
N THR A 242 27.63 -4.83 -13.55
CA THR A 242 28.05 -5.04 -12.18
C THR A 242 28.88 -6.34 -12.11
N PRO A 243 30.01 -6.36 -11.40
CA PRO A 243 30.75 -7.60 -11.27
C PRO A 243 29.88 -8.64 -10.58
N LEU A 244 29.58 -9.69 -11.31
CA LEU A 244 28.99 -10.91 -10.77
C LEU A 244 30.10 -11.64 -10.05
N ILE A 245 29.86 -12.06 -8.81
CA ILE A 245 30.67 -13.09 -8.19
C ILE A 245 30.14 -14.40 -8.72
N ALA A 246 30.97 -15.12 -9.45
CA ALA A 246 30.71 -16.49 -9.83
C ALA A 246 31.02 -17.42 -8.67
#